data_a708af3608eab7068cacc1f3afed280c
#
_entry.id   a708af3608eab7068cacc1f3afed280c
#
_cell.length_a   1.000
_cell.length_b   1.000
_cell.length_c   1.000
_cell.angle_alpha   90.00
_cell.angle_beta   90.00
_cell.angle_gamma   90.00
#
_symmetry.space_group_name_H-M   'P 1'
#
loop_
_entity.id
_entity.type
_entity.pdbx_description
1 polymer ?
#
loop_
_entity_poly.entity_id
_entity_poly.type
_entity_poly.pdbx_seq_one_letter_code
_entity_poly.pdbx_strand_id
1 'polypeptide(L)'
;MGARPFLSFVVPPEEDGRVLAHVLRRRWRMSRGFLRQLKRGPYVLVNGRPAALREAVAAGDRVELCVPSHLASHVVPEPVPLAVVFEDEHVLVLDKPAGVLVHPAHGEQRGTLANGVAYRLIARGQTPAAGPVTRLDRDTSGLVVFAKHPFAHHALAQAHARGELRRSYVAIAEGIVMENEGVIDAPIRRVRGELTRREVAPDGQRAVTRFRVLDRTGVPAACQATALPAPSGAATAVPGLPAHELPRGATLLELALETGRTHQIRVHLAHLGHPLLGDPLYGRPLPGILERQALHAWRLEFPHPVDGRRLAFVSPLPQDLDHLCQRLNLRLFSSDSGPTFPYR
;
A
#
# COMPACT_ATOMS: atom_id res chain seq x y z
N MET A 1 -25.18 -12.39 -20.52
CA MET A 1 -23.78 -12.85 -20.46
C MET A 1 -23.45 -13.10 -18.98
N GLY A 2 -23.07 -14.35 -18.62
CA GLY A 2 -22.74 -14.70 -17.24
C GLY A 2 -21.47 -13.97 -16.77
N ALA A 3 -21.46 -13.47 -15.55
CA ALA A 3 -20.27 -12.84 -14.95
C ALA A 3 -19.13 -13.84 -14.94
N ARG A 4 -17.93 -13.41 -15.36
CA ARG A 4 -16.72 -14.26 -15.36
C ARG A 4 -16.43 -14.72 -13.94
N PRO A 5 -16.21 -16.03 -13.70
CA PRO A 5 -15.90 -16.53 -12.37
C PRO A 5 -14.55 -15.98 -11.88
N PHE A 6 -14.49 -15.56 -10.61
CA PHE A 6 -13.24 -15.13 -9.98
C PHE A 6 -12.43 -16.31 -9.41
N LEU A 7 -13.06 -17.45 -9.22
CA LEU A 7 -12.43 -18.68 -8.74
C LEU A 7 -13.04 -19.86 -9.49
N SER A 8 -12.19 -20.73 -10.03
CA SER A 8 -12.58 -21.99 -10.63
C SER A 8 -11.61 -23.08 -10.18
N PHE A 9 -12.13 -24.23 -9.75
CA PHE A 9 -11.33 -25.37 -9.34
C PHE A 9 -12.06 -26.69 -9.59
N VAL A 10 -11.32 -27.78 -9.66
CA VAL A 10 -11.85 -29.14 -9.71
C VAL A 10 -11.79 -29.70 -8.30
N VAL A 11 -12.88 -30.35 -7.88
CA VAL A 11 -12.98 -30.99 -6.56
C VAL A 11 -12.02 -32.20 -6.53
N PRO A 12 -11.05 -32.21 -5.61
CA PRO A 12 -10.10 -33.31 -5.56
C PRO A 12 -10.71 -34.54 -4.83
N PRO A 13 -10.11 -35.75 -5.01
CA PRO A 13 -10.64 -36.99 -4.42
C PRO A 13 -10.88 -36.97 -2.91
N GLU A 14 -10.03 -36.26 -2.17
CA GLU A 14 -10.15 -36.13 -0.71
C GLU A 14 -11.33 -35.26 -0.24
N GLU A 15 -11.99 -34.58 -1.14
CA GLU A 15 -13.18 -33.76 -0.86
C GLU A 15 -14.48 -34.42 -1.43
N ASP A 16 -14.39 -35.65 -1.97
CA ASP A 16 -15.54 -36.40 -2.49
C ASP A 16 -16.67 -36.52 -1.48
N GLY A 17 -17.93 -36.33 -1.92
CA GLY A 17 -19.12 -36.39 -1.09
C GLY A 17 -19.27 -35.30 -0.03
N ARG A 18 -18.34 -34.34 0.06
CA ARG A 18 -18.41 -33.25 1.04
C ARG A 18 -19.37 -32.15 0.60
N VAL A 19 -19.96 -31.50 1.61
CA VAL A 19 -20.81 -30.33 1.40
C VAL A 19 -19.94 -29.16 0.86
N LEU A 20 -20.38 -28.53 -0.23
CA LEU A 20 -19.65 -27.48 -0.93
C LEU A 20 -19.23 -26.33 0.01
N ALA A 21 -20.08 -25.87 0.93
CA ALA A 21 -19.70 -24.88 1.92
C ALA A 21 -18.54 -25.32 2.80
N HIS A 22 -18.39 -26.60 3.08
CA HIS A 22 -17.27 -27.16 3.84
C HIS A 22 -15.97 -27.08 3.04
N VAL A 23 -16.02 -27.51 1.77
CA VAL A 23 -14.89 -27.44 0.83
C VAL A 23 -14.38 -26.00 0.71
N LEU A 24 -15.27 -25.03 0.48
CA LEU A 24 -14.92 -23.61 0.34
C LEU A 24 -14.31 -23.01 1.63
N ARG A 25 -14.80 -23.42 2.79
CA ARG A 25 -14.24 -22.96 4.08
C ARG A 25 -12.87 -23.57 4.37
N ARG A 26 -12.70 -24.86 4.12
CA ARG A 26 -11.48 -25.59 4.45
C ARG A 26 -10.35 -25.22 3.47
N ARG A 27 -10.63 -25.33 2.19
CA ARG A 27 -9.63 -25.14 1.13
C ARG A 27 -9.30 -23.66 0.88
N TRP A 28 -10.32 -22.82 0.85
CA TRP A 28 -10.21 -21.42 0.48
C TRP A 28 -10.36 -20.46 1.66
N ARG A 29 -10.50 -20.97 2.88
CA ARG A 29 -10.66 -20.16 4.10
C ARG A 29 -11.75 -19.10 3.98
N MET A 30 -12.80 -19.36 3.20
CA MET A 30 -13.90 -18.42 3.00
C MET A 30 -14.67 -18.17 4.30
N SER A 31 -14.90 -16.90 4.61
CA SER A 31 -15.64 -16.53 5.81
C SER A 31 -17.12 -16.92 5.72
N ARG A 32 -17.74 -17.18 6.89
CA ARG A 32 -19.20 -17.43 6.96
C ARG A 32 -20.01 -16.25 6.38
N GLY A 33 -19.52 -15.02 6.56
CA GLY A 33 -20.14 -13.82 6.02
C GLY A 33 -20.15 -13.81 4.48
N PHE A 34 -19.01 -14.12 3.85
CA PHE A 34 -18.92 -14.18 2.40
C PHE A 34 -19.78 -15.31 1.81
N LEU A 35 -19.76 -16.52 2.42
CA LEU A 35 -20.63 -17.62 2.00
C LEU A 35 -22.12 -17.26 2.08
N ARG A 36 -22.54 -16.45 3.07
CA ARG A 36 -23.92 -15.93 3.13
C ARG A 36 -24.26 -15.02 1.95
N GLN A 37 -23.30 -14.23 1.44
CA GLN A 37 -23.51 -13.41 0.26
C GLN A 37 -23.69 -14.26 -1.00
N LEU A 38 -22.89 -15.33 -1.14
CA LEU A 38 -23.02 -16.27 -2.26
C LEU A 38 -24.39 -16.96 -2.31
N LYS A 39 -25.09 -17.13 -1.18
CA LYS A 39 -26.44 -17.73 -1.12
C LYS A 39 -27.56 -16.84 -1.70
N ARG A 40 -27.28 -15.56 -1.94
CA ARG A 40 -28.30 -14.59 -2.38
C ARG A 40 -28.60 -14.64 -3.88
N GLY A 41 -27.97 -15.56 -4.63
CA GLY A 41 -28.20 -15.72 -6.07
C GLY A 41 -27.37 -16.86 -6.65
N PRO A 42 -27.44 -17.08 -7.96
CA PRO A 42 -26.76 -18.15 -8.67
C PRO A 42 -25.27 -17.84 -8.88
N TYR A 43 -24.55 -17.52 -7.80
CA TYR A 43 -23.14 -17.12 -7.85
C TYR A 43 -22.16 -18.29 -7.69
N VAL A 44 -22.67 -19.49 -7.48
CA VAL A 44 -21.92 -20.73 -7.37
C VAL A 44 -22.43 -21.69 -8.43
N LEU A 45 -21.53 -22.18 -9.27
CA LEU A 45 -21.84 -23.15 -10.31
C LEU A 45 -21.05 -24.43 -10.03
N VAL A 46 -21.71 -25.57 -10.25
CA VAL A 46 -21.06 -26.90 -10.30
C VAL A 46 -21.35 -27.47 -11.67
N ASN A 47 -20.31 -27.79 -12.43
CA ASN A 47 -20.40 -28.25 -13.80
C ASN A 47 -21.26 -27.34 -14.69
N GLY A 48 -21.13 -26.02 -14.51
CA GLY A 48 -21.87 -25.00 -15.25
C GLY A 48 -23.33 -24.79 -14.80
N ARG A 49 -23.82 -25.50 -13.78
CA ARG A 49 -25.19 -25.39 -13.23
C ARG A 49 -25.19 -24.69 -11.89
N PRO A 50 -26.12 -23.78 -11.62
CA PRO A 50 -26.28 -23.19 -10.28
C PRO A 50 -26.42 -24.28 -9.22
N ALA A 51 -25.61 -24.16 -8.15
CA ALA A 51 -25.58 -25.10 -7.03
C ALA A 51 -25.74 -24.37 -5.68
N ALA A 52 -26.46 -25.01 -4.75
CA ALA A 52 -26.56 -24.47 -3.41
C ALA A 52 -25.35 -24.90 -2.56
N LEU A 53 -24.91 -24.01 -1.66
CA LEU A 53 -23.76 -24.29 -0.78
C LEU A 53 -23.94 -25.49 0.15
N ARG A 54 -25.19 -25.99 0.33
CA ARG A 54 -25.52 -27.19 1.11
C ARG A 54 -25.41 -28.49 0.30
N GLU A 55 -25.25 -28.41 -1.01
CA GLU A 55 -25.12 -29.60 -1.87
C GLU A 55 -23.75 -30.26 -1.66
N ALA A 56 -23.76 -31.59 -1.75
CA ALA A 56 -22.55 -32.39 -1.80
C ALA A 56 -21.95 -32.30 -3.19
N VAL A 57 -20.62 -32.28 -3.26
CA VAL A 57 -19.86 -32.28 -4.50
C VAL A 57 -19.09 -33.58 -4.66
N ALA A 58 -18.93 -34.04 -5.88
CA ALA A 58 -18.16 -35.24 -6.19
C ALA A 58 -16.75 -34.90 -6.64
N ALA A 59 -15.80 -35.82 -6.46
CA ALA A 59 -14.48 -35.74 -7.05
C ALA A 59 -14.59 -35.57 -8.58
N GLY A 60 -13.85 -34.61 -9.13
CA GLY A 60 -13.90 -34.27 -10.54
C GLY A 60 -14.92 -33.18 -10.90
N ASP A 61 -15.83 -32.79 -10.00
CA ASP A 61 -16.75 -31.69 -10.23
C ASP A 61 -15.98 -30.38 -10.41
N ARG A 62 -16.35 -29.60 -11.41
CA ARG A 62 -15.86 -28.25 -11.65
C ARG A 62 -16.72 -27.24 -10.91
N VAL A 63 -16.14 -26.59 -9.90
CA VAL A 63 -16.78 -25.53 -9.14
C VAL A 63 -16.31 -24.17 -9.63
N GLU A 64 -17.25 -23.26 -9.86
CA GLU A 64 -16.99 -21.88 -10.30
C GLU A 64 -17.74 -20.91 -9.38
N LEU A 65 -17.04 -19.84 -8.97
CA LEU A 65 -17.59 -18.80 -8.12
C LEU A 65 -17.56 -17.45 -8.85
N CYS A 66 -18.74 -16.82 -8.95
CA CYS A 66 -18.88 -15.49 -9.53
C CYS A 66 -19.02 -14.43 -8.43
N VAL A 67 -18.57 -13.21 -8.72
CA VAL A 67 -18.78 -12.08 -7.78
C VAL A 67 -20.25 -11.72 -7.77
N PRO A 68 -20.90 -11.73 -6.58
CA PRO A 68 -22.28 -11.27 -6.46
C PRO A 68 -22.45 -9.82 -6.94
N SER A 69 -23.42 -9.59 -7.83
CA SER A 69 -23.67 -8.26 -8.40
C SER A 69 -24.01 -7.20 -7.35
N HIS A 70 -24.67 -7.60 -6.27
CA HIS A 70 -24.99 -6.72 -5.14
C HIS A 70 -23.76 -6.31 -4.29
N LEU A 71 -22.60 -6.92 -4.53
CA LEU A 71 -21.31 -6.53 -3.94
C LEU A 71 -20.47 -5.66 -4.89
N ALA A 72 -21.04 -5.26 -6.03
CA ALA A 72 -20.39 -4.29 -6.91
C ALA A 72 -20.13 -2.97 -6.13
N SER A 73 -19.00 -2.37 -6.42
CA SER A 73 -18.63 -1.08 -5.83
C SER A 73 -19.58 0.02 -6.34
N HIS A 74 -19.94 0.95 -5.48
CA HIS A 74 -20.67 2.17 -5.85
C HIS A 74 -19.76 3.27 -6.42
N VAL A 75 -18.47 2.99 -6.58
CA VAL A 75 -17.51 3.92 -7.17
C VAL A 75 -17.85 4.15 -8.65
N VAL A 76 -18.00 5.40 -9.05
CA VAL A 76 -18.29 5.79 -10.43
C VAL A 76 -17.10 5.41 -11.32
N PRO A 77 -17.30 4.62 -12.39
CA PRO A 77 -16.21 4.28 -13.31
C PRO A 77 -15.76 5.51 -14.11
N GLU A 78 -14.45 5.76 -14.15
CA GLU A 78 -13.84 6.84 -14.94
C GLU A 78 -12.52 6.39 -15.56
N PRO A 79 -12.14 6.86 -16.75
CA PRO A 79 -10.91 6.49 -17.43
C PRO A 79 -9.67 7.20 -16.82
N VAL A 80 -9.47 7.03 -15.51
CA VAL A 80 -8.28 7.52 -14.81
C VAL A 80 -7.07 6.69 -15.22
N PRO A 81 -5.93 7.31 -15.62
CA PRO A 81 -4.70 6.60 -15.93
C PRO A 81 -4.21 5.77 -14.75
N LEU A 82 -3.85 4.51 -15.00
CA LEU A 82 -3.34 3.58 -13.99
C LEU A 82 -1.96 3.06 -14.39
N ALA A 83 -0.95 3.33 -13.58
CA ALA A 83 0.36 2.71 -13.71
C ALA A 83 0.32 1.31 -13.08
N VAL A 84 0.04 0.29 -13.88
CA VAL A 84 -0.13 -1.10 -13.45
C VAL A 84 1.24 -1.76 -13.31
N VAL A 85 1.58 -2.18 -12.09
CA VAL A 85 2.81 -2.94 -11.78
C VAL A 85 2.56 -4.45 -11.91
N PHE A 86 1.40 -4.91 -11.46
CA PHE A 86 1.00 -6.32 -11.55
C PHE A 86 -0.53 -6.44 -11.58
N GLU A 87 -1.02 -7.38 -12.35
CA GLU A 87 -2.45 -7.72 -12.37
C GLU A 87 -2.66 -9.20 -12.69
N ASP A 88 -3.52 -9.84 -11.89
CA ASP A 88 -4.09 -11.14 -12.18
C ASP A 88 -5.61 -11.15 -11.97
N GLU A 89 -6.23 -12.33 -11.82
CA GLU A 89 -7.68 -12.44 -11.59
C GLU A 89 -8.12 -11.94 -10.20
N HIS A 90 -7.19 -11.80 -9.24
CA HIS A 90 -7.49 -11.58 -7.83
C HIS A 90 -7.00 -10.24 -7.29
N VAL A 91 -5.86 -9.78 -7.77
CA VAL A 91 -5.21 -8.57 -7.29
C VAL A 91 -4.76 -7.65 -8.42
N LEU A 92 -4.66 -6.38 -8.10
CA LEU A 92 -4.10 -5.35 -8.98
C LEU A 92 -3.17 -4.48 -8.12
N VAL A 93 -1.89 -4.45 -8.46
CA VAL A 93 -0.89 -3.58 -7.83
C VAL A 93 -0.63 -2.40 -8.75
N LEU A 94 -0.76 -1.21 -8.21
CA LEU A 94 -0.57 0.04 -8.92
C LEU A 94 0.59 0.82 -8.29
N ASP A 95 1.31 1.55 -9.12
CA ASP A 95 2.21 2.62 -8.70
C ASP A 95 1.45 3.95 -8.75
N LYS A 96 1.06 4.46 -7.58
CA LYS A 96 0.24 5.65 -7.47
C LYS A 96 1.09 6.91 -7.69
N PRO A 97 0.75 7.80 -8.61
CA PRO A 97 1.37 9.13 -8.67
C PRO A 97 0.98 9.97 -7.45
N ALA A 98 1.76 10.99 -7.13
CA ALA A 98 1.33 12.05 -6.21
C ALA A 98 0.14 12.83 -6.78
N GLY A 99 -0.63 13.51 -5.93
CA GLY A 99 -1.78 14.32 -6.32
C GLY A 99 -3.10 13.57 -6.49
N VAL A 100 -3.09 12.23 -6.54
CA VAL A 100 -4.28 11.39 -6.77
C VAL A 100 -4.69 10.65 -5.49
N LEU A 101 -5.99 10.66 -5.18
CA LEU A 101 -6.55 9.84 -4.09
C LEU A 101 -6.65 8.37 -4.50
N VAL A 102 -6.45 7.48 -3.53
CA VAL A 102 -6.67 6.03 -3.75
C VAL A 102 -8.15 5.71 -3.93
N HIS A 103 -9.02 6.32 -3.14
CA HIS A 103 -10.46 6.03 -3.09
C HIS A 103 -11.24 7.32 -2.84
N PRO A 104 -12.48 7.44 -3.34
CA PRO A 104 -13.36 8.56 -3.05
C PRO A 104 -13.39 8.92 -1.56
N ALA A 105 -13.31 10.21 -1.28
CA ALA A 105 -13.37 10.78 0.07
C ALA A 105 -14.42 11.87 0.13
N HIS A 106 -14.69 12.39 1.34
CA HIS A 106 -15.65 13.48 1.52
C HIS A 106 -15.26 14.69 0.66
N GLY A 107 -16.18 15.15 -0.17
CA GLY A 107 -15.98 16.27 -1.09
C GLY A 107 -15.31 15.91 -2.43
N GLU A 108 -14.77 14.69 -2.59
CA GLU A 108 -14.12 14.27 -3.85
C GLU A 108 -14.47 12.83 -4.18
N GLN A 109 -15.40 12.67 -5.12
CA GLN A 109 -15.98 11.38 -5.51
C GLN A 109 -15.40 10.83 -6.82
N ARG A 110 -14.59 11.62 -7.53
CA ARG A 110 -14.10 11.34 -8.88
C ARG A 110 -12.59 11.51 -8.99
N GLY A 111 -12.01 11.04 -10.10
CA GLY A 111 -10.58 11.19 -10.38
C GLY A 111 -9.66 10.34 -9.49
N THR A 112 -10.20 9.38 -8.73
CA THR A 112 -9.39 8.53 -7.84
C THR A 112 -8.93 7.25 -8.54
N LEU A 113 -7.91 6.56 -8.01
CA LEU A 113 -7.51 5.26 -8.54
C LEU A 113 -8.66 4.27 -8.56
N ALA A 114 -9.53 4.28 -7.54
CA ALA A 114 -10.69 3.38 -7.48
C ALA A 114 -11.67 3.62 -8.65
N ASN A 115 -11.84 4.87 -9.11
CA ASN A 115 -12.66 5.17 -10.31
C ASN A 115 -12.03 4.53 -11.55
N GLY A 116 -10.70 4.66 -11.73
CA GLY A 116 -9.96 4.04 -12.83
C GLY A 116 -10.00 2.51 -12.79
N VAL A 117 -9.87 1.91 -11.59
CA VAL A 117 -9.96 0.45 -11.40
C VAL A 117 -11.37 -0.05 -11.74
N ALA A 118 -12.42 0.64 -11.31
CA ALA A 118 -13.80 0.28 -11.65
C ALA A 118 -14.01 0.32 -13.18
N TYR A 119 -13.55 1.37 -13.85
CA TYR A 119 -13.59 1.49 -15.30
C TYR A 119 -12.86 0.34 -16.00
N ARG A 120 -11.63 0.04 -15.57
CA ARG A 120 -10.80 -1.04 -16.13
C ARG A 120 -11.47 -2.42 -16.01
N LEU A 121 -12.10 -2.71 -14.86
CA LEU A 121 -12.81 -3.99 -14.64
C LEU A 121 -14.02 -4.12 -15.57
N ILE A 122 -14.82 -3.06 -15.70
CA ILE A 122 -15.99 -3.05 -16.59
C ILE A 122 -15.56 -3.23 -18.05
N ALA A 123 -14.51 -2.54 -18.50
CA ALA A 123 -13.99 -2.67 -19.85
C ALA A 123 -13.51 -4.11 -20.17
N ARG A 124 -13.21 -4.93 -19.14
CA ARG A 124 -12.85 -6.35 -19.25
C ARG A 124 -14.02 -7.32 -19.00
N GLY A 125 -15.25 -6.81 -18.90
CA GLY A 125 -16.43 -7.61 -18.62
C GLY A 125 -16.46 -8.19 -17.18
N GLN A 126 -15.70 -7.61 -16.26
CA GLN A 126 -15.65 -8.02 -14.86
C GLN A 126 -16.59 -7.15 -14.00
N THR A 127 -17.14 -7.73 -12.93
CA THR A 127 -17.91 -6.96 -11.95
C THR A 127 -16.97 -6.01 -11.20
N PRO A 128 -17.27 -4.69 -11.11
CA PRO A 128 -16.42 -3.71 -10.44
C PRO A 128 -16.55 -3.81 -8.91
N ALA A 129 -16.13 -4.92 -8.34
CA ALA A 129 -16.19 -5.19 -6.90
C ALA A 129 -14.81 -5.00 -6.22
N ALA A 130 -13.88 -4.33 -6.89
CA ALA A 130 -12.56 -4.08 -6.37
C ALA A 130 -12.56 -3.03 -5.25
N GLY A 131 -11.66 -3.20 -4.29
CA GLY A 131 -11.40 -2.23 -3.25
C GLY A 131 -9.91 -2.17 -2.88
N PRO A 132 -9.40 -1.01 -2.46
CA PRO A 132 -8.04 -0.90 -1.97
C PRO A 132 -7.90 -1.66 -0.65
N VAL A 133 -6.85 -2.45 -0.53
CA VAL A 133 -6.49 -3.14 0.72
C VAL A 133 -5.70 -2.19 1.63
N THR A 134 -4.89 -1.34 1.02
CA THR A 134 -4.10 -0.31 1.70
C THR A 134 -4.38 1.05 1.07
N ARG A 135 -4.13 2.12 1.81
CA ARG A 135 -4.29 3.49 1.31
C ARG A 135 -3.02 4.28 1.49
N LEU A 136 -2.82 5.23 0.60
CA LEU A 136 -1.81 6.27 0.66
C LEU A 136 -2.51 7.63 0.72
N ASP A 137 -1.84 8.61 1.32
CA ASP A 137 -2.29 10.00 1.26
C ASP A 137 -2.29 10.48 -0.19
N ARG A 138 -3.04 11.55 -0.50
CA ARG A 138 -3.13 12.13 -1.85
C ARG A 138 -1.74 12.29 -2.48
N ASP A 139 -0.86 12.99 -1.79
CA ASP A 139 0.44 13.40 -2.31
C ASP A 139 1.58 12.43 -1.97
N THR A 140 1.26 11.29 -1.36
CA THR A 140 2.19 10.18 -1.20
C THR A 140 2.13 9.30 -2.45
N SER A 141 3.26 9.10 -3.10
CA SER A 141 3.43 8.24 -4.28
C SER A 141 3.76 6.80 -3.90
N GLY A 142 3.68 5.87 -4.87
CA GLY A 142 4.17 4.50 -4.75
C GLY A 142 3.10 3.42 -4.67
N LEU A 143 3.50 2.24 -4.22
CA LEU A 143 2.74 1.00 -4.35
C LEU A 143 1.46 0.96 -3.53
N VAL A 144 0.38 0.58 -4.19
CA VAL A 144 -0.91 0.30 -3.57
C VAL A 144 -1.51 -0.98 -4.17
N VAL A 145 -2.13 -1.82 -3.33
CA VAL A 145 -2.80 -3.04 -3.78
C VAL A 145 -4.31 -2.91 -3.68
N PHE A 146 -4.97 -3.28 -4.77
CA PHE A 146 -6.42 -3.47 -4.85
C PHE A 146 -6.73 -4.97 -4.92
N ALA A 147 -7.72 -5.38 -4.16
CA ALA A 147 -8.34 -6.68 -4.34
C ALA A 147 -9.47 -6.56 -5.36
N LYS A 148 -9.51 -7.43 -6.37
CA LYS A 148 -10.48 -7.33 -7.48
C LYS A 148 -11.87 -7.88 -7.13
N HIS A 149 -11.98 -8.58 -6.00
CA HIS A 149 -13.25 -9.13 -5.50
C HIS A 149 -13.22 -9.31 -3.97
N PRO A 150 -14.40 -9.44 -3.31
CA PRO A 150 -14.49 -9.45 -1.85
C PRO A 150 -13.72 -10.58 -1.17
N PHE A 151 -13.58 -11.74 -1.80
CA PHE A 151 -12.79 -12.84 -1.26
C PHE A 151 -11.30 -12.47 -1.16
N ALA A 152 -10.71 -11.94 -2.24
CA ALA A 152 -9.32 -11.48 -2.22
C ALA A 152 -9.12 -10.35 -1.20
N HIS A 153 -10.09 -9.42 -1.10
CA HIS A 153 -10.04 -8.34 -0.11
C HIS A 153 -10.00 -8.89 1.32
N HIS A 154 -10.86 -9.85 1.63
CA HIS A 154 -10.88 -10.49 2.95
C HIS A 154 -9.56 -11.21 3.26
N ALA A 155 -9.03 -11.99 2.31
CA ALA A 155 -7.77 -12.72 2.48
C ALA A 155 -6.58 -11.76 2.72
N LEU A 156 -6.49 -10.69 1.94
CA LEU A 156 -5.44 -9.68 2.10
C LEU A 156 -5.61 -8.85 3.38
N ALA A 157 -6.83 -8.53 3.78
CA ALA A 157 -7.10 -7.87 5.06
C ALA A 157 -6.69 -8.75 6.25
N GLN A 158 -6.92 -10.06 6.19
CA GLN A 158 -6.42 -11.02 7.18
C GLN A 158 -4.89 -11.10 7.19
N ALA A 159 -4.26 -11.15 6.01
CA ALA A 159 -2.81 -11.12 5.88
C ALA A 159 -2.22 -9.83 6.48
N HIS A 160 -2.88 -8.69 6.25
CA HIS A 160 -2.49 -7.42 6.85
C HIS A 160 -2.60 -7.45 8.39
N ALA A 161 -3.71 -7.97 8.93
CA ALA A 161 -3.91 -8.10 10.37
C ALA A 161 -2.87 -9.03 11.05
N ARG A 162 -2.33 -10.02 10.32
CA ARG A 162 -1.25 -10.91 10.79
C ARG A 162 0.16 -10.36 10.53
N GLY A 163 0.30 -9.15 9.96
CA GLY A 163 1.62 -8.59 9.61
C GLY A 163 2.31 -9.26 8.41
N GLU A 164 1.58 -10.08 7.64
CA GLU A 164 2.09 -10.75 6.44
C GLU A 164 2.06 -9.84 5.21
N LEU A 165 1.20 -8.81 5.19
CA LEU A 165 1.23 -7.73 4.22
C LEU A 165 2.14 -6.63 4.75
N ARG A 166 3.31 -6.48 4.13
CA ARG A 166 4.37 -5.57 4.55
C ARG A 166 4.52 -4.42 3.59
N ARG A 167 4.77 -3.24 4.11
CA ARG A 167 4.97 -2.02 3.34
C ARG A 167 6.17 -1.29 3.89
N SER A 168 7.12 -0.96 3.02
CA SER A 168 8.21 -0.05 3.35
C SER A 168 8.06 1.24 2.55
N TYR A 169 8.46 2.32 3.17
CA TYR A 169 8.44 3.66 2.60
C TYR A 169 9.85 4.22 2.59
N VAL A 170 10.14 5.04 1.61
CA VAL A 170 11.30 5.93 1.61
C VAL A 170 10.80 7.34 1.91
N ALA A 171 11.51 8.03 2.79
CA ALA A 171 11.18 9.39 3.19
C ALA A 171 12.46 10.23 3.34
N ILE A 172 12.34 11.54 3.09
CA ILE A 172 13.42 12.50 3.36
C ILE A 172 12.93 13.44 4.46
N ALA A 173 13.56 13.36 5.61
CA ALA A 173 13.24 14.16 6.79
C ALA A 173 14.18 15.37 6.91
N GLU A 174 13.69 16.46 7.46
CA GLU A 174 14.47 17.66 7.79
C GLU A 174 15.38 17.39 8.99
N GLY A 175 16.62 17.85 8.91
CA GLY A 175 17.62 17.68 9.97
C GLY A 175 18.29 16.31 9.98
N ILE A 176 19.13 16.10 10.96
CA ILE A 176 19.93 14.87 11.14
C ILE A 176 19.29 14.02 12.23
N VAL A 177 18.71 12.91 11.86
CA VAL A 177 18.29 11.85 12.79
C VAL A 177 19.55 11.12 13.25
N MET A 178 19.89 11.22 14.53
CA MET A 178 21.17 10.71 15.05
C MET A 178 21.17 9.18 15.17
N GLU A 179 20.07 8.59 15.55
CA GLU A 179 19.89 7.14 15.68
C GLU A 179 19.87 6.49 14.30
N ASN A 180 20.59 5.36 14.13
CA ASN A 180 20.59 4.62 12.86
C ASN A 180 19.29 3.88 12.60
N GLU A 181 18.61 3.46 13.65
CA GLU A 181 17.29 2.81 13.60
C GLU A 181 16.51 3.08 14.88
N GLY A 182 15.20 2.96 14.82
CA GLY A 182 14.36 3.16 15.99
C GLY A 182 12.90 2.79 15.75
N VAL A 183 12.13 2.90 16.83
CA VAL A 183 10.68 2.65 16.86
C VAL A 183 9.99 3.87 17.46
N ILE A 184 9.00 4.39 16.74
CA ILE A 184 8.12 5.44 17.22
C ILE A 184 6.81 4.76 17.59
N ASP A 185 6.57 4.55 18.88
CA ASP A 185 5.30 4.03 19.43
C ASP A 185 4.59 5.19 20.13
N ALA A 186 3.79 5.92 19.36
CA ALA A 186 3.13 7.13 19.81
C ALA A 186 1.70 7.21 19.26
N PRO A 187 0.67 7.19 20.14
CA PRO A 187 -0.73 7.16 19.70
C PRO A 187 -1.13 8.43 18.93
N ILE A 188 -1.93 8.26 17.88
CA ILE A 188 -2.34 9.35 16.99
C ILE A 188 -3.84 9.57 17.07
N ARG A 189 -4.25 10.82 17.21
CA ARG A 189 -5.66 11.26 17.08
C ARG A 189 -5.81 12.38 16.05
N ARG A 190 -7.06 12.71 15.74
CA ARG A 190 -7.40 13.91 14.98
C ARG A 190 -7.34 15.14 15.87
N VAL A 191 -6.74 16.22 15.39
CA VAL A 191 -6.76 17.51 16.09
C VAL A 191 -8.21 17.99 16.22
N ARG A 192 -8.58 18.44 17.42
CA ARG A 192 -9.95 18.92 17.68
C ARG A 192 -10.26 20.15 16.82
N GLY A 193 -11.39 20.12 16.13
CA GLY A 193 -11.81 21.22 15.25
C GLY A 193 -11.21 21.18 13.84
N GLU A 194 -10.25 20.30 13.57
CA GLU A 194 -9.64 20.17 12.24
C GLU A 194 -10.04 18.85 11.55
N LEU A 195 -10.36 18.91 10.25
CA LEU A 195 -10.78 17.72 9.51
C LEU A 195 -9.61 16.83 9.10
N THR A 196 -8.47 17.43 8.75
CA THR A 196 -7.35 16.72 8.11
C THR A 196 -6.18 16.46 9.04
N ARG A 197 -5.85 17.39 9.93
CA ARG A 197 -4.65 17.34 10.77
C ARG A 197 -4.74 16.26 11.85
N ARG A 198 -3.61 15.64 12.12
CA ARG A 198 -3.42 14.63 13.18
C ARG A 198 -2.33 15.07 14.12
N GLU A 199 -2.35 14.55 15.36
CA GLU A 199 -1.32 14.82 16.37
C GLU A 199 -1.05 13.57 17.20
N VAL A 200 0.11 13.50 17.80
CA VAL A 200 0.41 12.53 18.86
C VAL A 200 -0.29 12.96 20.13
N ALA A 201 -1.06 12.06 20.73
CA ALA A 201 -1.76 12.32 21.98
C ALA A 201 -2.05 11.02 22.73
N PRO A 202 -2.01 11.02 24.08
CA PRO A 202 -2.19 9.81 24.90
C PRO A 202 -3.54 9.10 24.69
N ASP A 203 -4.59 9.83 24.34
CA ASP A 203 -5.94 9.34 24.02
C ASP A 203 -6.12 8.97 22.54
N GLY A 204 -5.03 8.94 21.76
CA GLY A 204 -5.01 8.57 20.37
C GLY A 204 -5.13 7.06 20.13
N GLN A 205 -5.31 6.69 18.88
CA GLN A 205 -5.24 5.28 18.46
C GLN A 205 -3.79 4.83 18.41
N ARG A 206 -3.50 3.62 18.89
CA ARG A 206 -2.16 3.02 18.80
C ARG A 206 -1.59 3.16 17.39
N ALA A 207 -0.37 3.68 17.31
CA ALA A 207 0.37 3.87 16.08
C ALA A 207 1.84 3.54 16.30
N VAL A 208 2.41 2.66 15.46
CA VAL A 208 3.80 2.21 15.58
C VAL A 208 4.47 2.30 14.21
N THR A 209 5.56 3.05 14.14
CA THR A 209 6.41 3.21 12.96
C THR A 209 7.83 2.82 13.32
N ARG A 210 8.43 1.91 12.55
CA ARG A 210 9.87 1.61 12.62
C ARG A 210 10.59 2.41 11.57
N PHE A 211 11.79 2.88 11.88
CA PHE A 211 12.64 3.55 10.90
C PHE A 211 14.06 3.02 10.92
N ARG A 212 14.73 3.13 9.80
CA ARG A 212 16.16 2.91 9.60
C ARG A 212 16.70 4.04 8.74
N VAL A 213 17.79 4.62 9.15
CA VAL A 213 18.49 5.64 8.36
C VAL A 213 19.25 4.95 7.23
N LEU A 214 19.05 5.43 6.03
CA LEU A 214 19.74 4.98 4.83
C LEU A 214 20.95 5.87 4.53
N ASP A 215 20.78 7.19 4.69
CA ASP A 215 21.84 8.17 4.44
C ASP A 215 21.55 9.49 5.16
N ARG A 216 22.56 10.33 5.31
CA ARG A 216 22.48 11.67 5.92
C ARG A 216 23.36 12.65 5.16
N THR A 217 22.88 13.89 5.06
CA THR A 217 23.68 14.99 4.51
C THR A 217 23.85 16.09 5.55
N GLY A 218 24.96 16.80 5.49
CA GLY A 218 25.27 17.88 6.46
C GLY A 218 25.72 17.38 7.85
N VAL A 219 26.11 16.12 7.97
CA VAL A 219 26.66 15.57 9.23
C VAL A 219 28.01 16.20 9.53
N PRO A 220 28.25 16.78 10.72
CA PRO A 220 29.57 17.24 11.13
C PRO A 220 30.59 16.11 11.06
N ALA A 221 31.83 16.42 10.64
CA ALA A 221 32.91 15.43 10.48
C ALA A 221 33.16 14.57 11.73
N ALA A 222 32.86 15.08 12.93
CA ALA A 222 32.98 14.35 14.20
C ALA A 222 32.01 13.15 14.36
N CYS A 223 30.90 13.10 13.60
CA CYS A 223 29.91 12.02 13.67
C CYS A 223 30.04 10.98 12.54
N GLN A 224 31.01 11.13 11.66
CA GLN A 224 31.18 10.25 10.48
C GLN A 224 31.98 8.97 10.77
N ALA A 225 32.46 8.74 12.00
CA ALA A 225 33.40 7.68 12.35
C ALA A 225 32.86 6.23 12.18
N THR A 226 31.59 6.03 11.79
CA THR A 226 31.02 4.70 11.54
C THR A 226 30.47 4.52 10.11
N ALA A 227 30.68 5.48 9.20
CA ALA A 227 30.27 5.36 7.81
C ALA A 227 31.42 4.79 6.95
N LEU A 228 31.13 3.84 6.09
CA LEU A 228 32.05 3.30 5.10
C LEU A 228 32.66 4.43 4.21
N PRO A 229 33.93 4.36 3.80
CA PRO A 229 34.59 5.42 3.06
C PRO A 229 33.90 5.68 1.72
N ALA A 230 33.59 6.96 1.45
CA ALA A 230 33.01 7.41 0.21
C ALA A 230 34.05 7.37 -0.94
N PRO A 231 33.68 6.97 -2.16
CA PRO A 231 34.54 7.17 -3.33
C PRO A 231 34.65 8.66 -3.65
N SER A 232 35.87 9.13 -3.85
CA SER A 232 36.19 10.50 -4.22
C SER A 232 35.62 10.87 -5.61
N GLY A 233 34.61 11.71 -5.65
CA GLY A 233 34.08 12.31 -6.87
C GLY A 233 33.52 13.69 -6.58
N ALA A 234 34.07 14.71 -7.25
CA ALA A 234 33.72 16.09 -7.07
C ALA A 234 32.23 16.37 -7.35
N ALA A 235 31.55 16.97 -6.37
CA ALA A 235 30.19 17.44 -6.51
C ALA A 235 30.14 18.61 -7.52
N THR A 236 29.54 18.37 -8.68
CA THR A 236 29.17 19.44 -9.63
C THR A 236 27.88 20.09 -9.14
N ALA A 237 27.96 21.34 -8.72
CA ALA A 237 26.80 22.17 -8.40
C ALA A 237 25.89 22.31 -9.63
N VAL A 238 24.60 21.95 -9.48
CA VAL A 238 23.58 22.20 -10.50
C VAL A 238 23.20 23.69 -10.46
N PRO A 239 23.29 24.44 -11.56
CA PRO A 239 22.95 25.86 -11.58
C PRO A 239 21.43 26.05 -11.44
N GLY A 240 20.98 26.96 -10.59
CA GLY A 240 19.66 27.55 -10.74
C GLY A 240 18.76 27.79 -9.54
N LEU A 241 19.16 27.48 -8.30
CA LEU A 241 18.37 27.85 -7.11
C LEU A 241 19.29 28.27 -5.94
N PRO A 242 18.89 29.25 -5.13
CA PRO A 242 19.71 29.73 -4.03
C PRO A 242 19.84 28.66 -2.95
N ALA A 243 21.07 28.33 -2.57
CA ALA A 243 21.42 27.29 -1.58
C ALA A 243 20.79 27.50 -0.18
N HIS A 244 20.21 28.68 0.10
CA HIS A 244 19.58 29.01 1.37
C HIS A 244 18.15 28.46 1.55
N GLU A 245 17.55 27.86 0.51
CA GLU A 245 16.20 27.29 0.57
C GLU A 245 16.18 25.82 1.00
N LEU A 246 17.30 25.11 0.88
CA LEU A 246 17.40 23.74 1.38
C LEU A 246 17.80 23.72 2.87
N PRO A 247 17.36 22.70 3.64
CA PRO A 247 17.76 22.57 5.02
C PRO A 247 19.27 22.31 5.14
N ARG A 248 19.88 22.75 6.25
CA ARG A 248 21.31 22.51 6.52
C ARG A 248 21.67 21.05 6.74
N GLY A 249 20.68 20.20 6.93
CA GLY A 249 20.81 18.74 7.05
C GLY A 249 19.53 18.06 6.66
N ALA A 250 19.64 16.87 6.12
CA ALA A 250 18.52 16.00 5.78
C ALA A 250 18.89 14.54 6.02
N THR A 251 17.90 13.72 6.32
CA THR A 251 18.07 12.28 6.55
C THR A 251 17.15 11.50 5.62
N LEU A 252 17.73 10.57 4.87
CA LEU A 252 17.02 9.59 4.07
C LEU A 252 16.68 8.38 4.96
N LEU A 253 15.40 8.06 5.04
CA LEU A 253 14.86 7.03 5.92
C LEU A 253 14.14 5.94 5.13
N GLU A 254 14.33 4.69 5.52
CA GLU A 254 13.39 3.62 5.27
C GLU A 254 12.46 3.50 6.47
N LEU A 255 11.13 3.41 6.22
CA LEU A 255 10.14 3.27 7.29
C LEU A 255 9.24 2.07 7.03
N ALA A 256 8.88 1.37 8.11
CA ALA A 256 7.94 0.27 8.09
C ALA A 256 6.80 0.53 9.08
N LEU A 257 5.57 0.21 8.66
CA LEU A 257 4.37 0.46 9.43
C LEU A 257 3.81 -0.83 10.04
N GLU A 258 3.73 -0.92 11.38
CA GLU A 258 2.95 -1.96 12.06
C GLU A 258 1.46 -1.61 12.09
N THR A 259 1.13 -0.35 12.04
CA THR A 259 -0.23 0.21 12.00
C THR A 259 -0.36 1.16 10.80
N GLY A 260 -1.59 1.49 10.40
CA GLY A 260 -1.83 2.37 9.24
C GLY A 260 -2.80 3.52 9.58
N ARG A 261 -2.38 4.47 10.44
CA ARG A 261 -3.20 5.64 10.76
C ARG A 261 -3.01 6.73 9.72
N THR A 262 -4.02 7.57 9.54
CA THR A 262 -3.94 8.71 8.63
C THR A 262 -2.74 9.58 8.99
N HIS A 263 -1.90 9.94 8.01
CA HIS A 263 -0.69 10.75 8.14
C HIS A 263 0.36 10.18 9.12
N GLN A 264 0.33 8.89 9.45
CA GLN A 264 1.12 8.32 10.56
C GLN A 264 2.60 8.66 10.47
N ILE A 265 3.27 8.38 9.35
CA ILE A 265 4.71 8.66 9.16
C ILE A 265 4.98 10.16 9.34
N ARG A 266 4.17 11.01 8.73
CA ARG A 266 4.29 12.46 8.75
C ARG A 266 4.22 13.02 10.18
N VAL A 267 3.21 12.58 10.92
CA VAL A 267 3.00 12.96 12.34
C VAL A 267 4.12 12.45 13.23
N HIS A 268 4.53 11.20 13.07
CA HIS A 268 5.57 10.58 13.88
C HIS A 268 6.92 11.27 13.71
N LEU A 269 7.33 11.52 12.46
CA LEU A 269 8.60 12.21 12.20
C LEU A 269 8.56 13.68 12.67
N ALA A 270 7.44 14.37 12.49
CA ALA A 270 7.27 15.72 13.04
C ALA A 270 7.32 15.73 14.58
N HIS A 271 6.76 14.71 15.24
CA HIS A 271 6.81 14.55 16.69
C HIS A 271 8.25 14.33 17.19
N LEU A 272 9.11 13.68 16.43
CA LEU A 272 10.54 13.54 16.74
C LEU A 272 11.35 14.83 16.45
N GLY A 273 10.74 15.88 15.91
CA GLY A 273 11.45 17.10 15.51
C GLY A 273 12.09 17.02 14.11
N HIS A 274 11.80 15.97 13.33
CA HIS A 274 12.30 15.72 11.99
C HIS A 274 11.16 15.60 10.96
N PRO A 275 10.36 16.67 10.70
CA PRO A 275 9.27 16.61 9.75
C PRO A 275 9.78 16.25 8.35
N LEU A 276 8.89 15.71 7.50
CA LEU A 276 9.22 15.44 6.11
C LEU A 276 9.48 16.73 5.33
N LEU A 277 10.48 16.71 4.48
CA LEU A 277 10.72 17.81 3.56
C LEU A 277 9.52 18.02 2.64
N GLY A 278 9.19 19.29 2.39
CA GLY A 278 8.06 19.68 1.54
C GLY A 278 6.67 19.42 2.14
N ASP A 279 6.56 18.89 3.37
CA ASP A 279 5.26 18.60 3.99
C ASP A 279 4.51 19.89 4.36
N PRO A 280 3.36 20.19 3.70
CA PRO A 280 2.64 21.45 3.94
C PRO A 280 1.87 21.49 5.25
N LEU A 281 1.64 20.33 5.93
CA LEU A 281 0.85 20.25 7.16
C LEU A 281 1.71 20.13 8.42
N TYR A 282 2.84 19.43 8.34
CA TYR A 282 3.65 19.06 9.51
C TYR A 282 5.08 19.57 9.44
N GLY A 283 5.51 20.04 8.28
CA GLY A 283 6.86 20.52 8.03
C GLY A 283 6.87 21.90 7.37
N ARG A 284 7.91 22.16 6.61
CA ARG A 284 8.10 23.38 5.85
C ARG A 284 7.89 23.12 4.35
N PRO A 285 6.97 23.83 3.69
CA PRO A 285 6.85 23.77 2.23
C PRO A 285 8.17 24.19 1.55
N LEU A 286 8.44 23.58 0.40
CA LEU A 286 9.63 23.85 -0.43
C LEU A 286 9.19 24.25 -1.86
N PRO A 287 8.56 25.41 -2.03
CA PRO A 287 8.00 25.82 -3.33
C PRO A 287 9.09 25.87 -4.41
N GLY A 288 8.77 25.37 -5.62
CA GLY A 288 9.73 25.25 -6.72
C GLY A 288 10.78 24.15 -6.56
N ILE A 289 10.80 23.45 -5.43
CA ILE A 289 11.71 22.32 -5.16
C ILE A 289 10.92 21.04 -5.01
N LEU A 290 9.96 21.00 -4.09
CA LEU A 290 9.07 19.87 -3.83
C LEU A 290 7.73 20.38 -3.27
N GLU A 291 6.65 20.21 -4.03
CA GLU A 291 5.32 20.71 -3.70
C GLU A 291 4.49 19.74 -2.83
N ARG A 292 5.15 18.76 -2.23
CA ARG A 292 4.51 17.68 -1.44
C ARG A 292 5.46 17.11 -0.39
N GLN A 293 4.94 16.35 0.55
CA GLN A 293 5.77 15.58 1.48
C GLN A 293 6.71 14.62 0.72
N ALA A 294 7.98 14.61 1.11
CA ALA A 294 9.00 13.69 0.60
C ALA A 294 8.75 12.28 1.15
N LEU A 295 7.73 11.60 0.61
CA LEU A 295 7.29 10.27 1.05
C LEU A 295 6.85 9.42 -0.14
N HIS A 296 7.35 8.18 -0.18
CA HIS A 296 7.09 7.23 -1.25
C HIS A 296 6.92 5.82 -0.71
N ALA A 297 5.83 5.14 -1.07
CA ALA A 297 5.58 3.73 -0.74
C ALA A 297 6.42 2.84 -1.66
N TRP A 298 7.63 2.53 -1.22
CA TRP A 298 8.70 1.96 -2.02
C TRP A 298 8.57 0.46 -2.27
N ARG A 299 8.22 -0.31 -1.20
CA ARG A 299 8.11 -1.78 -1.28
C ARG A 299 6.78 -2.25 -0.74
N LEU A 300 6.25 -3.29 -1.37
CA LEU A 300 5.00 -3.95 -0.98
C LEU A 300 5.17 -5.46 -1.11
N GLU A 301 4.92 -6.19 -0.03
CA GLU A 301 4.97 -7.65 -0.01
C GLU A 301 3.72 -8.22 0.64
N PHE A 302 3.16 -9.28 0.08
CA PHE A 302 2.00 -9.97 0.64
C PHE A 302 1.85 -11.40 0.09
N PRO A 303 1.19 -12.30 0.82
CA PRO A 303 0.81 -13.61 0.28
C PRO A 303 -0.34 -13.44 -0.73
N HIS A 304 -0.23 -14.06 -1.88
CA HIS A 304 -1.30 -14.06 -2.87
C HIS A 304 -2.58 -14.69 -2.27
N PRO A 305 -3.77 -14.06 -2.46
CA PRO A 305 -4.99 -14.41 -1.72
C PRO A 305 -5.54 -15.80 -1.99
N VAL A 306 -5.11 -16.45 -3.08
CA VAL A 306 -5.63 -17.75 -3.51
C VAL A 306 -4.61 -18.86 -3.27
N ASP A 307 -3.40 -18.73 -3.79
CA ASP A 307 -2.37 -19.78 -3.74
C ASP A 307 -1.33 -19.58 -2.63
N GLY A 308 -1.36 -18.44 -1.95
CA GLY A 308 -0.47 -18.12 -0.83
C GLY A 308 0.99 -17.84 -1.22
N ARG A 309 1.35 -17.88 -2.50
CA ARG A 309 2.72 -17.53 -2.94
C ARG A 309 3.06 -16.10 -2.54
N ARG A 310 4.28 -15.86 -2.14
CA ARG A 310 4.74 -14.53 -1.77
C ARG A 310 4.92 -13.68 -3.02
N LEU A 311 4.26 -12.54 -3.04
CA LEU A 311 4.41 -11.50 -4.06
C LEU A 311 5.18 -10.34 -3.43
N ALA A 312 6.18 -9.83 -4.14
CA ALA A 312 7.01 -8.71 -3.71
C ALA A 312 7.22 -7.74 -4.89
N PHE A 313 7.04 -6.46 -4.62
CA PHE A 313 7.14 -5.39 -5.61
C PHE A 313 7.97 -4.25 -5.06
N VAL A 314 8.70 -3.59 -5.97
CA VAL A 314 9.47 -2.39 -5.69
C VAL A 314 9.05 -1.33 -6.71
N SER A 315 8.80 -0.11 -6.25
CA SER A 315 8.59 1.07 -7.10
C SER A 315 9.82 1.97 -7.02
N PRO A 316 10.44 2.36 -8.15
CA PRO A 316 11.55 3.30 -8.14
C PRO A 316 11.12 4.65 -7.56
N LEU A 317 12.07 5.42 -7.04
CA LEU A 317 11.76 6.79 -6.61
C LEU A 317 11.21 7.59 -7.79
N PRO A 318 10.13 8.35 -7.60
CA PRO A 318 9.64 9.27 -8.61
C PRO A 318 10.63 10.41 -8.81
N GLN A 319 10.62 10.98 -10.00
CA GLN A 319 11.63 11.94 -10.47
C GLN A 319 11.85 13.13 -9.53
N ASP A 320 10.78 13.66 -8.93
CA ASP A 320 10.86 14.76 -7.96
C ASP A 320 11.66 14.41 -6.70
N LEU A 321 11.46 13.20 -6.16
CA LEU A 321 12.22 12.72 -4.99
C LEU A 321 13.65 12.30 -5.35
N ASP A 322 13.85 11.72 -6.53
CA ASP A 322 15.19 11.38 -7.03
C ASP A 322 16.04 12.65 -7.22
N HIS A 323 15.50 13.68 -7.87
CA HIS A 323 16.15 14.99 -8.01
C HIS A 323 16.44 15.63 -6.64
N LEU A 324 15.52 15.52 -5.68
CA LEU A 324 15.77 16.04 -4.34
C LEU A 324 16.92 15.28 -3.64
N CYS A 325 16.98 13.96 -3.77
CA CYS A 325 18.09 13.15 -3.25
C CYS A 325 19.43 13.58 -3.88
N GLN A 326 19.48 13.76 -5.20
CA GLN A 326 20.67 14.23 -5.91
C GLN A 326 21.12 15.62 -5.42
N ARG A 327 20.21 16.57 -5.27
CA ARG A 327 20.50 17.93 -4.78
C ARG A 327 21.00 17.95 -3.34
N LEU A 328 20.52 17.04 -2.51
CA LEU A 328 20.95 16.87 -1.11
C LEU A 328 22.15 15.93 -0.98
N ASN A 329 22.68 15.38 -2.09
CA ASN A 329 23.72 14.36 -2.08
C ASN A 329 23.39 13.15 -1.19
N LEU A 330 22.11 12.77 -1.15
CA LEU A 330 21.62 11.57 -0.46
C LEU A 330 21.62 10.37 -1.41
N ARG A 331 22.05 9.20 -0.94
CA ARG A 331 22.15 7.99 -1.75
C ARG A 331 21.18 6.93 -1.28
N LEU A 332 20.24 6.56 -2.14
CA LEU A 332 19.47 5.34 -1.97
C LEU A 332 20.31 4.18 -2.50
N PHE A 333 20.86 3.33 -1.62
CA PHE A 333 21.60 2.15 -2.05
C PHE A 333 20.70 1.25 -2.88
N SER A 334 21.21 0.78 -4.04
CA SER A 334 20.47 -0.09 -4.96
C SER A 334 20.02 -1.38 -4.24
N SER A 335 18.90 -1.92 -4.72
CA SER A 335 18.11 -3.03 -4.16
C SER A 335 18.82 -4.37 -3.92
N ASP A 336 20.12 -4.49 -4.23
CA ASP A 336 20.87 -5.75 -4.12
C ASP A 336 21.46 -6.03 -2.73
N SER A 337 21.42 -5.08 -1.81
CA SER A 337 21.93 -5.27 -0.46
C SER A 337 20.81 -5.57 0.53
N GLY A 338 20.44 -6.85 0.64
CA GLY A 338 19.91 -7.50 1.82
C GLY A 338 18.53 -7.09 2.37
N PRO A 339 18.06 -7.83 3.35
CA PRO A 339 16.66 -7.78 3.78
C PRO A 339 16.32 -6.43 4.41
N THR A 340 15.26 -5.86 3.87
CA THR A 340 14.32 -4.99 4.59
C THR A 340 14.17 -5.44 6.03
N PHE A 341 13.91 -4.52 6.94
CA PHE A 341 13.64 -4.69 8.36
C PHE A 341 13.34 -6.14 8.77
N PRO A 342 14.04 -6.71 9.76
CA PRO A 342 13.60 -7.93 10.40
C PRO A 342 12.27 -7.64 11.10
N TYR A 343 11.19 -7.90 10.40
CA TYR A 343 9.87 -7.95 11.01
C TYR A 343 9.84 -9.21 11.90
N ARG A 344 9.95 -9.05 13.20
CA ARG A 344 9.58 -10.06 14.19
C ARG A 344 8.18 -9.77 14.70
#